data_c6061a550632bb509040fe3530ed8320
#
_entry.id   c6061a550632bb509040fe3530ed8320
#
_cell.length_a   1.000
_cell.length_b   1.000
_cell.length_c   1.000
_cell.angle_alpha   90.00
_cell.angle_beta   90.00
_cell.angle_gamma   90.00
#
_symmetry.space_group_name_H-M   'P 1'
#
loop_
_entity.id
_entity.type
_entity.pdbx_description
1 polymer ?
#
loop_
_entity_poly.entity_id
_entity_poly.type
_entity_poly.pdbx_seq_one_letter_code
_entity_poly.pdbx_strand_id
1 'polypeptide(L)'
;MKKSLVLAGAMLACVAAAAQSTPANPPGTPQDGYESAHSLEMYREGNATMFMNDFGQLRRYHDADAAMGAPTPGEPRVIFFGDSITDIWKLDESFPGKHYINRGIGGQTTPQMLVRFRPDVIDLKPAVVVILAGTNDIAGNTGPETLEQIESDYASLADLARANGIRVVFSSVMPINYDSGPNALKFFLQRSPDKILALDVWLKKYCADHGLVYLDYFSAMADERGLLKRGLSEDGLHPNAAGFAVMAPLAQAAIEKALAGPAAQ
;
A
#
# COMPACT_ATOMS: atom_id res chain seq x y z
N MET A 1 -27.10 -63.29 -8.80
CA MET A 1 -25.95 -62.39 -8.80
C MET A 1 -26.47 -60.98 -9.11
N LYS A 2 -26.68 -60.13 -8.08
CA LYS A 2 -27.17 -58.75 -8.23
C LYS A 2 -25.94 -57.84 -8.11
N LYS A 3 -25.60 -57.06 -9.13
CA LYS A 3 -24.55 -56.03 -9.10
C LYS A 3 -25.19 -54.72 -8.62
N SER A 4 -24.78 -54.24 -7.46
CA SER A 4 -25.13 -52.92 -6.94
C SER A 4 -24.22 -51.86 -7.57
N LEU A 5 -24.84 -50.89 -8.20
CA LEU A 5 -24.17 -49.69 -8.74
C LEU A 5 -24.17 -48.61 -7.65
N VAL A 6 -22.98 -48.22 -7.18
CA VAL A 6 -22.81 -47.12 -6.26
C VAL A 6 -22.62 -45.85 -7.07
N LEU A 7 -23.60 -44.94 -7.00
CA LEU A 7 -23.51 -43.60 -7.58
C LEU A 7 -22.77 -42.71 -6.59
N ALA A 8 -21.56 -42.27 -6.94
CA ALA A 8 -20.83 -41.24 -6.20
C ALA A 8 -21.33 -39.85 -6.67
N GLY A 9 -22.10 -39.20 -5.81
CA GLY A 9 -22.53 -37.82 -6.02
C GLY A 9 -21.38 -36.85 -5.70
N ALA A 10 -20.86 -36.19 -6.74
CA ALA A 10 -19.94 -35.06 -6.56
C ALA A 10 -20.74 -33.83 -6.16
N MET A 11 -20.61 -33.41 -4.91
CA MET A 11 -21.07 -32.09 -4.47
C MET A 11 -20.13 -31.03 -5.04
N LEU A 12 -20.63 -30.28 -6.04
CA LEU A 12 -20.02 -29.02 -6.47
C LEU A 12 -20.31 -27.96 -5.42
N ALA A 13 -19.32 -27.63 -4.61
CA ALA A 13 -19.41 -26.46 -3.74
C ALA A 13 -19.24 -25.20 -4.62
N CYS A 14 -20.36 -24.54 -4.94
CA CYS A 14 -20.33 -23.17 -5.46
C CYS A 14 -19.80 -22.24 -4.38
N VAL A 15 -18.52 -21.87 -4.48
CA VAL A 15 -17.98 -20.72 -3.77
C VAL A 15 -18.58 -19.48 -4.43
N ALA A 16 -19.62 -18.93 -3.82
CA ALA A 16 -20.12 -17.62 -4.21
C ALA A 16 -19.03 -16.60 -3.88
N ALA A 17 -18.33 -16.10 -4.89
CA ALA A 17 -17.54 -14.90 -4.78
C ALA A 17 -18.52 -13.76 -4.42
N ALA A 18 -18.47 -13.29 -3.16
CA ALA A 18 -19.20 -12.09 -2.78
C ALA A 18 -18.64 -10.94 -3.65
N ALA A 19 -19.44 -10.48 -4.60
CA ALA A 19 -19.15 -9.28 -5.35
C ALA A 19 -19.08 -8.15 -4.33
N GLN A 20 -17.88 -7.59 -4.12
CA GLN A 20 -17.71 -6.38 -3.32
C GLN A 20 -18.48 -5.27 -4.05
N SER A 21 -19.53 -4.77 -3.42
CA SER A 21 -20.32 -3.69 -3.99
C SER A 21 -19.47 -2.42 -4.03
N THR A 22 -19.41 -1.81 -5.21
CA THR A 22 -18.78 -0.50 -5.39
C THR A 22 -19.42 0.52 -4.43
N PRO A 23 -18.62 1.32 -3.69
CA PRO A 23 -19.17 2.36 -2.83
C PRO A 23 -20.00 3.37 -3.63
N ALA A 24 -21.15 3.78 -3.10
CA ALA A 24 -21.92 4.84 -3.72
C ALA A 24 -21.12 6.15 -3.76
N ASN A 25 -21.13 6.84 -4.91
CA ASN A 25 -20.51 8.15 -5.02
C ASN A 25 -21.06 9.10 -3.96
N PRO A 26 -20.20 9.89 -3.27
CA PRO A 26 -20.67 10.86 -2.31
C PRO A 26 -21.51 11.95 -3.00
N PRO A 27 -22.40 12.62 -2.26
CA PRO A 27 -23.06 13.80 -2.75
C PRO A 27 -21.99 14.90 -2.93
N GLY A 28 -21.48 15.04 -4.13
CA GLY A 28 -20.58 16.14 -4.53
C GLY A 28 -21.30 17.09 -5.45
N THR A 29 -21.07 18.39 -5.29
CA THR A 29 -21.48 19.40 -6.28
C THR A 29 -20.42 19.52 -7.37
N PRO A 30 -20.75 20.11 -8.57
CA PRO A 30 -19.71 20.45 -9.55
C PRO A 30 -18.61 21.35 -8.97
N GLN A 31 -18.92 22.18 -7.98
CA GLN A 31 -17.98 23.03 -7.27
C GLN A 31 -16.96 22.20 -6.47
N ASP A 32 -17.39 21.15 -5.76
CA ASP A 32 -16.50 20.29 -4.99
C ASP A 32 -15.49 19.58 -5.90
N GLY A 33 -15.94 19.15 -7.09
CA GLY A 33 -15.07 18.55 -8.10
C GLY A 33 -14.01 19.54 -8.64
N TYR A 34 -14.42 20.80 -8.88
CA TYR A 34 -13.50 21.85 -9.29
C TYR A 34 -12.46 22.16 -8.21
N GLU A 35 -12.87 22.32 -6.96
CA GLU A 35 -11.97 22.60 -5.84
C GLU A 35 -10.98 21.45 -5.60
N SER A 36 -11.43 20.22 -5.77
CA SER A 36 -10.58 19.03 -5.67
C SER A 36 -9.50 19.00 -6.76
N ALA A 37 -9.88 19.24 -8.02
CA ALA A 37 -8.96 19.30 -9.14
C ALA A 37 -7.95 20.44 -9.01
N HIS A 38 -8.43 21.65 -8.65
CA HIS A 38 -7.58 22.80 -8.41
C HIS A 38 -6.59 22.57 -7.26
N SER A 39 -7.02 21.91 -6.19
CA SER A 39 -6.12 21.55 -5.09
C SER A 39 -4.98 20.62 -5.52
N LEU A 40 -5.23 19.69 -6.45
CA LEU A 40 -4.21 18.82 -7.01
C LEU A 40 -3.24 19.57 -7.92
N GLU A 41 -3.74 20.52 -8.72
CA GLU A 41 -2.92 21.40 -9.54
C GLU A 41 -1.98 22.25 -8.68
N MET A 42 -2.51 22.90 -7.65
CA MET A 42 -1.72 23.66 -6.65
C MET A 42 -0.66 22.80 -5.96
N TYR A 43 -0.97 21.54 -5.66
CA TYR A 43 0.00 20.60 -5.10
C TYR A 43 1.17 20.36 -6.08
N ARG A 44 0.88 20.11 -7.36
CA ARG A 44 1.91 19.89 -8.39
C ARG A 44 2.77 21.14 -8.61
N GLU A 45 2.15 22.30 -8.71
CA GLU A 45 2.85 23.59 -8.87
C GLU A 45 3.75 23.86 -7.66
N GLY A 46 3.25 23.68 -6.44
CA GLY A 46 4.02 23.88 -5.21
C GLY A 46 5.23 22.95 -5.09
N ASN A 47 5.16 21.77 -5.70
CA ASN A 47 6.24 20.77 -5.69
C ASN A 47 7.08 20.74 -6.98
N ALA A 48 6.78 21.57 -7.99
CA ALA A 48 7.43 21.52 -9.30
C ALA A 48 8.97 21.63 -9.21
N THR A 49 9.48 22.55 -8.39
CA THR A 49 10.92 22.72 -8.20
C THR A 49 11.56 21.48 -7.58
N MET A 50 10.91 20.87 -6.60
CA MET A 50 11.39 19.64 -5.97
C MET A 50 11.37 18.47 -6.99
N PHE A 51 10.28 18.32 -7.75
CA PHE A 51 10.20 17.30 -8.79
C PHE A 51 11.29 17.44 -9.86
N MET A 52 11.62 18.67 -10.25
CA MET A 52 12.68 18.92 -11.24
C MET A 52 14.10 18.67 -10.70
N ASN A 53 14.35 18.93 -9.43
CA ASN A 53 15.69 18.85 -8.85
C ASN A 53 15.97 17.51 -8.14
N ASP A 54 14.95 16.89 -7.58
CA ASP A 54 15.06 15.64 -6.81
C ASP A 54 13.73 14.88 -6.84
N PHE A 55 13.36 14.35 -8.02
CA PHE A 55 12.07 13.70 -8.27
C PHE A 55 11.78 12.58 -7.26
N GLY A 56 12.77 11.74 -6.97
CA GLY A 56 12.66 10.63 -6.02
C GLY A 56 12.82 11.05 -4.55
N GLN A 57 13.15 12.32 -4.29
CA GLN A 57 13.49 12.82 -2.95
C GLN A 57 14.62 12.03 -2.29
N LEU A 58 15.68 11.75 -3.03
CA LEU A 58 16.85 10.95 -2.62
C LEU A 58 17.58 11.55 -1.41
N ARG A 59 17.42 12.84 -1.18
CA ARG A 59 18.04 13.53 -0.02
C ARG A 59 17.32 13.24 1.29
N ARG A 60 16.06 12.77 1.25
CA ARG A 60 15.18 12.65 2.44
C ARG A 60 15.78 11.74 3.51
N TYR A 61 16.36 10.61 3.11
CA TYR A 61 16.94 9.62 4.01
C TYR A 61 18.44 9.43 3.86
N HIS A 62 19.09 10.15 2.92
CA HIS A 62 20.52 10.00 2.57
C HIS A 62 21.45 9.90 3.78
N ASP A 63 21.38 10.85 4.72
CA ASP A 63 22.29 10.90 5.87
C ASP A 63 21.96 9.79 6.88
N ALA A 64 20.67 9.50 7.09
CA ALA A 64 20.23 8.41 7.96
C ALA A 64 20.65 7.04 7.40
N ASP A 65 20.57 6.84 6.09
CA ASP A 65 20.98 5.62 5.42
C ASP A 65 22.49 5.44 5.45
N ALA A 66 23.24 6.51 5.20
CA ALA A 66 24.70 6.50 5.30
C ALA A 66 25.21 6.19 6.71
N ALA A 67 24.48 6.61 7.74
CA ALA A 67 24.80 6.33 9.14
C ALA A 67 24.38 4.92 9.58
N MET A 68 23.55 4.23 8.77
CA MET A 68 23.02 2.92 9.12
C MET A 68 24.04 1.80 8.83
N GLY A 69 24.55 1.18 9.88
CA GLY A 69 25.47 0.06 9.78
C GLY A 69 24.87 -1.19 9.08
N ALA A 70 25.67 -2.22 8.93
CA ALA A 70 25.21 -3.52 8.43
C ALA A 70 24.07 -4.09 9.31
N PRO A 71 23.19 -4.95 8.75
CA PRO A 71 22.19 -5.66 9.56
C PRO A 71 22.85 -6.46 10.70
N THR A 72 22.25 -6.46 11.88
CA THR A 72 22.72 -7.24 13.03
C THR A 72 22.52 -8.72 12.74
N PRO A 73 23.54 -9.57 12.87
CA PRO A 73 23.39 -11.02 12.69
C PRO A 73 22.32 -11.60 13.63
N GLY A 74 21.37 -12.35 13.04
CA GLY A 74 20.27 -12.97 13.79
C GLY A 74 19.05 -12.07 13.99
N GLU A 75 19.13 -10.77 13.66
CA GLU A 75 18.01 -9.83 13.70
C GLU A 75 17.63 -9.40 12.27
N PRO A 76 16.50 -9.90 11.74
CA PRO A 76 16.10 -9.56 10.38
C PRO A 76 15.71 -8.07 10.29
N ARG A 77 16.44 -7.30 9.48
CA ARG A 77 16.08 -5.93 9.18
C ARG A 77 14.79 -5.90 8.37
N VAL A 78 13.82 -5.08 8.79
CA VAL A 78 12.55 -4.87 8.10
C VAL A 78 12.40 -3.39 7.78
N ILE A 79 12.05 -3.09 6.53
CA ILE A 79 11.80 -1.73 6.06
C ILE A 79 10.32 -1.59 5.71
N PHE A 80 9.69 -0.54 6.23
CA PHE A 80 8.40 -0.03 5.77
C PHE A 80 8.66 1.06 4.74
N PHE A 81 8.29 0.79 3.50
CA PHE A 81 8.54 1.65 2.35
C PHE A 81 7.21 2.11 1.76
N GLY A 82 7.02 3.41 1.60
CA GLY A 82 5.72 3.89 1.17
C GLY A 82 5.58 5.42 1.09
N ASP A 83 4.34 5.85 1.11
CA ASP A 83 3.93 7.25 1.02
C ASP A 83 3.70 7.91 2.40
N SER A 84 2.78 8.90 2.48
CA SER A 84 2.44 9.61 3.71
C SER A 84 1.91 8.70 4.81
N ILE A 85 1.20 7.65 4.48
CA ILE A 85 0.65 6.71 5.47
C ILE A 85 1.80 6.00 6.19
N THR A 86 2.83 5.61 5.46
CA THR A 86 4.04 5.05 6.04
C THR A 86 4.85 6.13 6.78
N ASP A 87 5.03 7.31 6.18
CA ASP A 87 5.84 8.43 6.73
C ASP A 87 5.39 8.82 8.14
N ILE A 88 4.07 8.98 8.36
CA ILE A 88 3.51 9.38 9.65
C ILE A 88 3.38 8.22 10.66
N TRP A 89 3.63 6.97 10.24
CA TRP A 89 3.49 5.81 11.12
C TRP A 89 4.63 5.73 12.13
N LYS A 90 4.32 5.85 13.40
CA LYS A 90 5.28 5.73 14.49
C LYS A 90 5.54 4.24 14.77
N LEU A 91 6.50 3.67 14.04
CA LEU A 91 6.79 2.23 14.09
C LEU A 91 7.24 1.77 15.48
N ASP A 92 8.02 2.56 16.20
CA ASP A 92 8.50 2.22 17.55
C ASP A 92 7.35 2.09 18.57
N GLU A 93 6.29 2.92 18.41
CA GLU A 93 5.09 2.84 19.24
C GLU A 93 4.23 1.62 18.87
N SER A 94 4.13 1.30 17.57
CA SER A 94 3.30 0.22 17.04
C SER A 94 3.93 -1.16 17.16
N PHE A 95 5.26 -1.23 17.17
CA PHE A 95 6.06 -2.47 17.21
C PHE A 95 7.14 -2.39 18.29
N PRO A 96 6.76 -2.34 19.59
CA PRO A 96 7.72 -2.19 20.67
C PRO A 96 8.75 -3.33 20.67
N GLY A 97 10.02 -2.97 20.78
CA GLY A 97 11.14 -3.91 20.76
C GLY A 97 11.52 -4.44 19.37
N LYS A 98 10.87 -3.94 18.30
CA LYS A 98 11.27 -4.18 16.90
C LYS A 98 11.98 -2.95 16.37
N HIS A 99 13.13 -3.13 15.74
CA HIS A 99 13.86 -2.03 15.11
C HIS A 99 13.48 -1.92 13.63
N TYR A 100 12.17 -1.72 13.36
CA TYR A 100 11.68 -1.54 12.01
C TYR A 100 12.01 -0.14 11.49
N ILE A 101 12.38 -0.06 10.22
CA ILE A 101 12.87 1.16 9.60
C ILE A 101 11.75 1.79 8.76
N ASN A 102 11.42 3.05 9.05
CA ASN A 102 10.47 3.81 8.27
C ASN A 102 11.20 4.49 7.09
N ARG A 103 10.71 4.23 5.87
CA ARG A 103 11.11 4.87 4.60
C ARG A 103 9.88 5.34 3.85
N GLY A 104 8.91 5.91 4.56
CA GLY A 104 7.76 6.61 4.00
C GLY A 104 8.13 8.03 3.58
N ILE A 105 7.55 8.52 2.49
CA ILE A 105 7.65 9.93 2.07
C ILE A 105 6.28 10.41 1.61
N GLY A 106 5.77 11.46 2.26
CA GLY A 106 4.45 11.99 2.00
C GLY A 106 4.22 12.38 0.53
N GLY A 107 3.07 11.97 -0.01
CA GLY A 107 2.63 12.32 -1.36
C GLY A 107 3.27 11.55 -2.50
N GLN A 108 4.23 10.67 -2.24
CA GLN A 108 4.94 9.94 -3.30
C GLN A 108 4.05 8.95 -4.05
N THR A 109 4.37 8.83 -5.34
CA THR A 109 3.82 7.87 -6.30
C THR A 109 4.82 6.73 -6.55
N THR A 110 4.37 5.63 -7.17
CA THR A 110 5.21 4.46 -7.46
C THR A 110 6.42 4.76 -8.33
N PRO A 111 6.37 5.63 -9.37
CA PRO A 111 7.57 6.05 -10.11
C PRO A 111 8.65 6.71 -9.23
N GLN A 112 8.23 7.56 -8.28
CA GLN A 112 9.15 8.18 -7.33
C GLN A 112 9.79 7.15 -6.40
N MET A 113 9.00 6.17 -5.94
CA MET A 113 9.47 5.07 -5.11
C MET A 113 10.49 4.20 -5.86
N LEU A 114 10.28 3.92 -7.15
CA LEU A 114 11.24 3.18 -7.98
C LEU A 114 12.60 3.88 -8.02
N VAL A 115 12.63 5.19 -8.18
CA VAL A 115 13.89 5.97 -8.24
C VAL A 115 14.71 5.82 -6.96
N ARG A 116 14.05 5.80 -5.79
CA ARG A 116 14.72 5.71 -4.48
C ARG A 116 14.81 4.29 -3.89
N PHE A 117 14.30 3.28 -4.59
CA PHE A 117 14.27 1.91 -4.05
C PHE A 117 15.65 1.35 -3.75
N ARG A 118 16.66 1.71 -4.56
CA ARG A 118 18.04 1.27 -4.30
C ARG A 118 18.61 1.85 -3.02
N PRO A 119 18.73 3.19 -2.86
CA PRO A 119 19.35 3.75 -1.65
C PRO A 119 18.55 3.46 -0.38
N ASP A 120 17.22 3.58 -0.42
CA ASP A 120 16.38 3.50 0.78
C ASP A 120 16.00 2.07 1.17
N VAL A 121 16.23 1.08 0.28
CA VAL A 121 15.87 -0.32 0.53
C VAL A 121 17.03 -1.27 0.24
N ILE A 122 17.49 -1.36 -1.03
CA ILE A 122 18.45 -2.40 -1.44
C ILE A 122 19.78 -2.27 -0.69
N ASP A 123 20.33 -1.06 -0.64
CA ASP A 123 21.65 -0.81 -0.04
C ASP A 123 21.63 -1.01 1.50
N LEU A 124 20.44 -0.94 2.12
CA LEU A 124 20.23 -1.23 3.54
C LEU A 124 20.13 -2.74 3.84
N LYS A 125 20.05 -3.58 2.80
CA LYS A 125 20.06 -5.06 2.91
C LYS A 125 18.99 -5.60 3.89
N PRO A 126 17.70 -5.26 3.74
CA PRO A 126 16.68 -5.81 4.61
C PRO A 126 16.39 -7.28 4.28
N ALA A 127 15.90 -8.02 5.26
CA ALA A 127 15.34 -9.35 5.04
C ALA A 127 13.93 -9.27 4.43
N VAL A 128 13.17 -8.20 4.78
CA VAL A 128 11.80 -7.97 4.31
C VAL A 128 11.60 -6.48 4.05
N VAL A 129 10.91 -6.16 2.95
CA VAL A 129 10.33 -4.84 2.70
C VAL A 129 8.81 -4.93 2.67
N VAL A 130 8.13 -4.06 3.44
CA VAL A 130 6.67 -3.88 3.42
C VAL A 130 6.39 -2.63 2.59
N ILE A 131 5.65 -2.78 1.49
CA ILE A 131 5.40 -1.69 0.54
C ILE A 131 3.92 -1.32 0.57
N LEU A 132 3.63 -0.04 0.85
CA LEU A 132 2.33 0.59 0.77
C LEU A 132 2.40 1.76 -0.20
N ALA A 133 1.68 1.69 -1.33
CA ALA A 133 1.73 2.67 -2.41
C ALA A 133 0.42 2.69 -3.22
N GLY A 134 0.35 3.52 -4.26
CA GLY A 134 -0.73 3.52 -5.26
C GLY A 134 -1.83 4.55 -5.01
N THR A 135 -2.07 4.99 -3.79
CA THR A 135 -3.13 5.97 -3.50
C THR A 135 -2.86 7.34 -4.14
N ASN A 136 -1.59 7.75 -4.19
CA ASN A 136 -1.17 9.02 -4.78
C ASN A 136 -1.04 8.95 -6.30
N ASP A 137 -0.76 7.78 -6.84
CA ASP A 137 -0.79 7.47 -8.27
C ASP A 137 -2.22 7.61 -8.81
N ILE A 138 -3.19 6.97 -8.13
CA ILE A 138 -4.62 7.09 -8.44
C ILE A 138 -5.10 8.55 -8.36
N ALA A 139 -4.59 9.32 -7.39
CA ALA A 139 -4.86 10.75 -7.29
C ALA A 139 -4.18 11.56 -8.40
N GLY A 140 -3.10 11.05 -8.99
CA GLY A 140 -2.31 11.74 -10.00
C GLY A 140 -1.38 12.80 -9.45
N ASN A 141 -0.78 12.59 -8.29
CA ASN A 141 0.08 13.59 -7.63
C ASN A 141 1.25 14.06 -8.52
N THR A 142 1.84 13.19 -9.31
CA THR A 142 2.94 13.49 -10.24
C THR A 142 2.48 13.62 -11.70
N GLY A 143 1.20 13.44 -11.96
CA GLY A 143 0.58 13.43 -13.27
C GLY A 143 -0.44 12.30 -13.40
N PRO A 144 -1.19 12.25 -14.50
CA PRO A 144 -2.12 11.15 -14.74
C PRO A 144 -1.36 9.84 -14.94
N GLU A 145 -1.81 8.78 -14.24
CA GLU A 145 -1.29 7.42 -14.41
C GLU A 145 -2.45 6.44 -14.67
N THR A 146 -2.18 5.42 -15.47
CA THR A 146 -3.11 4.31 -15.68
C THR A 146 -2.85 3.22 -14.64
N LEU A 147 -3.83 2.35 -14.40
CA LEU A 147 -3.61 1.21 -13.48
C LEU A 147 -2.49 0.30 -13.97
N GLU A 148 -2.37 0.08 -15.28
CA GLU A 148 -1.33 -0.74 -15.88
C GLU A 148 0.08 -0.17 -15.64
N GLN A 149 0.22 1.17 -15.57
CA GLN A 149 1.50 1.81 -15.21
C GLN A 149 1.84 1.56 -13.74
N ILE A 150 0.88 1.74 -12.84
CA ILE A 150 1.05 1.46 -11.41
C ILE A 150 1.39 -0.02 -11.18
N GLU A 151 0.69 -0.94 -11.87
CA GLU A 151 0.94 -2.38 -11.85
C GLU A 151 2.36 -2.73 -12.32
N SER A 152 2.83 -2.08 -13.39
CA SER A 152 4.19 -2.24 -13.92
C SER A 152 5.26 -1.78 -12.91
N ASP A 153 4.99 -0.70 -12.18
CA ASP A 153 5.90 -0.20 -11.15
C ASP A 153 5.98 -1.16 -9.95
N TYR A 154 4.85 -1.71 -9.52
CA TYR A 154 4.83 -2.76 -8.49
C TYR A 154 5.60 -4.01 -8.93
N ALA A 155 5.43 -4.45 -10.18
CA ALA A 155 6.19 -5.57 -10.73
C ALA A 155 7.70 -5.27 -10.74
N SER A 156 8.09 -4.06 -11.11
CA SER A 156 9.49 -3.61 -11.11
C SER A 156 10.08 -3.57 -9.69
N LEU A 157 9.33 -3.10 -8.69
CA LEU A 157 9.74 -3.15 -7.28
C LEU A 157 9.95 -4.58 -6.79
N ALA A 158 9.05 -5.51 -7.18
CA ALA A 158 9.19 -6.93 -6.85
C ALA A 158 10.43 -7.56 -7.50
N ASP A 159 10.69 -7.26 -8.77
CA ASP A 159 11.85 -7.76 -9.49
C ASP A 159 13.16 -7.24 -8.90
N LEU A 160 13.23 -5.96 -8.57
CA LEU A 160 14.38 -5.35 -7.91
C LEU A 160 14.63 -5.98 -6.53
N ALA A 161 13.59 -6.19 -5.74
CA ALA A 161 13.71 -6.84 -4.44
C ALA A 161 14.20 -8.30 -4.58
N ARG A 162 13.58 -9.07 -5.47
CA ARG A 162 13.96 -10.46 -5.75
C ARG A 162 15.40 -10.57 -6.20
N ALA A 163 15.85 -9.74 -7.14
CA ALA A 163 17.23 -9.72 -7.62
C ALA A 163 18.28 -9.43 -6.54
N ASN A 164 17.83 -8.90 -5.39
CA ASN A 164 18.69 -8.59 -4.24
C ASN A 164 18.39 -9.47 -3.02
N GLY A 165 17.63 -10.56 -3.17
CA GLY A 165 17.32 -11.52 -2.10
C GLY A 165 16.40 -10.97 -1.01
N ILE A 166 15.64 -9.91 -1.30
CA ILE A 166 14.73 -9.24 -0.36
C ILE A 166 13.32 -9.80 -0.52
N ARG A 167 12.70 -10.25 0.57
CA ARG A 167 11.30 -10.69 0.58
C ARG A 167 10.37 -9.49 0.57
N VAL A 168 9.32 -9.57 -0.24
CA VAL A 168 8.35 -8.49 -0.40
C VAL A 168 7.02 -8.84 0.26
N VAL A 169 6.49 -7.86 1.00
CA VAL A 169 5.11 -7.79 1.44
C VAL A 169 4.47 -6.61 0.75
N PHE A 170 3.54 -6.85 -0.17
CA PHE A 170 2.72 -5.78 -0.73
C PHE A 170 1.43 -5.64 0.08
N SER A 171 1.16 -4.43 0.56
CA SER A 171 -0.13 -4.14 1.18
C SER A 171 -1.15 -3.71 0.13
N SER A 172 -2.43 -3.95 0.42
CA SER A 172 -3.52 -3.29 -0.28
C SER A 172 -3.39 -1.77 -0.18
N VAL A 173 -3.88 -1.05 -1.17
CA VAL A 173 -4.22 0.36 -1.04
C VAL A 173 -5.34 0.48 0.00
N MET A 174 -5.30 1.53 0.80
CA MET A 174 -6.27 1.72 1.86
C MET A 174 -7.63 2.20 1.32
N PRO A 175 -8.76 1.81 1.95
CA PRO A 175 -10.02 2.45 1.66
C PRO A 175 -9.99 3.92 2.05
N ILE A 176 -10.85 4.72 1.44
CA ILE A 176 -11.03 6.15 1.73
C ILE A 176 -12.48 6.44 2.11
N ASN A 177 -12.74 7.58 2.76
CA ASN A 177 -14.09 8.07 2.94
C ASN A 177 -14.17 9.58 2.69
N TYR A 178 -15.40 10.10 2.62
CA TYR A 178 -15.68 11.50 2.27
C TYR A 178 -16.23 12.33 3.44
N ASP A 179 -16.36 11.75 4.63
CA ASP A 179 -17.07 12.34 5.74
C ASP A 179 -16.32 12.36 7.09
N SER A 180 -15.01 12.07 7.07
CA SER A 180 -14.13 12.10 8.26
C SER A 180 -13.38 13.43 8.39
N GLY A 181 -14.03 14.56 8.13
CA GLY A 181 -13.43 15.88 8.33
C GLY A 181 -13.40 16.76 7.06
N PRO A 182 -12.87 17.97 7.17
CA PRO A 182 -13.02 19.00 6.13
C PRO A 182 -12.31 18.68 4.82
N ASN A 183 -11.27 17.83 4.85
CA ASN A 183 -10.51 17.44 3.66
C ASN A 183 -10.98 16.11 3.03
N ALA A 184 -11.84 15.37 3.72
CA ALA A 184 -12.19 14.01 3.32
C ALA A 184 -12.83 13.95 1.92
N LEU A 185 -13.78 14.84 1.63
CA LEU A 185 -14.43 14.89 0.32
C LEU A 185 -13.42 15.22 -0.80
N LYS A 186 -12.50 16.14 -0.57
CA LYS A 186 -11.43 16.49 -1.53
C LYS A 186 -10.57 15.27 -1.85
N PHE A 187 -10.09 14.56 -0.86
CA PHE A 187 -9.27 13.35 -1.06
C PHE A 187 -10.04 12.23 -1.75
N PHE A 188 -11.31 12.07 -1.39
CA PHE A 188 -12.19 11.09 -2.01
C PHE A 188 -12.42 11.36 -3.50
N LEU A 189 -12.65 12.59 -3.89
CA LEU A 189 -12.86 12.97 -5.30
C LEU A 189 -11.60 12.81 -6.15
N GLN A 190 -10.41 12.86 -5.55
CA GLN A 190 -9.13 12.61 -6.22
C GLN A 190 -8.82 11.11 -6.39
N ARG A 191 -9.44 10.24 -5.61
CA ARG A 191 -9.11 8.81 -5.51
C ARG A 191 -10.34 7.97 -5.75
N SER A 192 -10.49 7.45 -6.98
CA SER A 192 -11.63 6.58 -7.31
C SER A 192 -11.60 5.28 -6.50
N PRO A 193 -12.66 4.98 -5.71
CA PRO A 193 -12.77 3.70 -5.01
C PRO A 193 -12.71 2.50 -5.95
N ASP A 194 -13.26 2.62 -7.17
CA ASP A 194 -13.22 1.55 -8.17
C ASP A 194 -11.77 1.26 -8.61
N LYS A 195 -10.95 2.30 -8.78
CA LYS A 195 -9.53 2.12 -9.12
C LYS A 195 -8.76 1.50 -7.95
N ILE A 196 -9.06 1.89 -6.71
CA ILE A 196 -8.46 1.29 -5.51
C ILE A 196 -8.77 -0.20 -5.49
N LEU A 197 -10.04 -0.58 -5.63
CA LEU A 197 -10.46 -1.98 -5.64
C LEU A 197 -9.84 -2.78 -6.80
N ALA A 198 -9.78 -2.20 -7.99
CA ALA A 198 -9.18 -2.84 -9.16
C ALA A 198 -7.68 -3.12 -8.94
N LEU A 199 -6.95 -2.15 -8.40
CA LEU A 199 -5.53 -2.30 -8.07
C LEU A 199 -5.32 -3.36 -6.97
N ASP A 200 -6.17 -3.38 -5.94
CA ASP A 200 -6.08 -4.37 -4.86
C ASP A 200 -6.37 -5.80 -5.35
N VAL A 201 -7.34 -5.96 -6.24
CA VAL A 201 -7.62 -7.26 -6.89
C VAL A 201 -6.40 -7.72 -7.68
N TRP A 202 -5.79 -6.83 -8.46
CA TRP A 202 -4.58 -7.14 -9.20
C TRP A 202 -3.41 -7.49 -8.28
N LEU A 203 -3.12 -6.66 -7.26
CA LEU A 203 -2.04 -6.89 -6.28
C LEU A 203 -2.18 -8.24 -5.57
N LYS A 204 -3.39 -8.57 -5.13
CA LYS A 204 -3.68 -9.86 -4.48
C LYS A 204 -3.38 -11.03 -5.40
N LYS A 205 -3.82 -10.94 -6.66
CA LYS A 205 -3.53 -11.95 -7.68
C LYS A 205 -2.04 -12.02 -7.98
N TYR A 206 -1.39 -10.87 -8.21
CA TYR A 206 0.04 -10.79 -8.48
C TYR A 206 0.87 -11.44 -7.38
N CYS A 207 0.57 -11.14 -6.11
CA CYS A 207 1.24 -11.78 -4.98
C CYS A 207 1.07 -13.30 -4.97
N ALA A 208 -0.14 -13.78 -5.24
CA ALA A 208 -0.42 -15.22 -5.29
C ALA A 208 0.36 -15.92 -6.42
N ASP A 209 0.38 -15.33 -7.61
CA ASP A 209 1.05 -15.88 -8.79
C ASP A 209 2.58 -15.92 -8.64
N HIS A 210 3.16 -14.97 -7.88
CA HIS A 210 4.61 -14.82 -7.70
C HIS A 210 5.14 -15.29 -6.35
N GLY A 211 4.27 -15.90 -5.51
CA GLY A 211 4.67 -16.38 -4.18
C GLY A 211 5.04 -15.29 -3.19
N LEU A 212 4.53 -14.08 -3.39
CA LEU A 212 4.72 -12.93 -2.50
C LEU A 212 3.66 -12.89 -1.41
N VAL A 213 3.89 -12.12 -0.36
CA VAL A 213 2.92 -11.93 0.71
C VAL A 213 2.04 -10.72 0.41
N TYR A 214 0.73 -10.95 0.30
CA TYR A 214 -0.28 -9.89 0.26
C TYR A 214 -0.76 -9.57 1.68
N LEU A 215 -0.77 -8.28 2.04
CA LEU A 215 -1.19 -7.74 3.33
C LEU A 215 -2.48 -6.96 3.13
N ASP A 216 -3.60 -7.51 3.59
CA ASP A 216 -4.94 -6.97 3.37
C ASP A 216 -5.32 -5.96 4.47
N TYR A 217 -4.91 -4.72 4.33
CA TYR A 217 -5.40 -3.61 5.16
C TYR A 217 -6.81 -3.19 4.76
N PHE A 218 -7.12 -3.24 3.44
CA PHE A 218 -8.42 -2.78 2.94
C PHE A 218 -9.58 -3.45 3.66
N SER A 219 -9.61 -4.78 3.67
CA SER A 219 -10.70 -5.54 4.29
C SER A 219 -10.84 -5.29 5.79
N ALA A 220 -9.74 -5.04 6.52
CA ALA A 220 -9.76 -4.76 7.95
C ALA A 220 -10.28 -3.35 8.26
N MET A 221 -10.04 -2.39 7.37
CA MET A 221 -10.32 -0.97 7.60
C MET A 221 -11.58 -0.47 6.90
N ALA A 222 -12.09 -1.20 5.89
CA ALA A 222 -13.33 -0.85 5.19
C ALA A 222 -14.57 -1.20 6.01
N ASP A 223 -15.59 -0.35 5.91
CA ASP A 223 -16.95 -0.65 6.37
C ASP A 223 -17.70 -1.51 5.33
N GLU A 224 -18.96 -1.82 5.58
CA GLU A 224 -19.83 -2.60 4.70
C GLU A 224 -20.07 -1.97 3.31
N ARG A 225 -19.81 -0.66 3.18
CA ARG A 225 -19.89 0.10 1.93
C ARG A 225 -18.56 0.12 1.17
N GLY A 226 -17.49 -0.48 1.72
CA GLY A 226 -16.15 -0.39 1.18
C GLY A 226 -15.45 0.94 1.46
N LEU A 227 -15.99 1.78 2.34
CA LEU A 227 -15.39 3.05 2.75
C LEU A 227 -14.55 2.87 4.02
N LEU A 228 -13.53 3.70 4.19
CA LEU A 228 -12.74 3.73 5.41
C LEU A 228 -13.66 3.95 6.63
N LYS A 229 -13.59 3.05 7.60
CA LYS A 229 -14.37 3.12 8.83
C LYS A 229 -14.17 4.46 9.53
N ARG A 230 -15.27 5.08 9.94
CA ARG A 230 -15.23 6.26 10.80
C ARG A 230 -14.48 5.95 12.10
N GLY A 231 -13.70 6.92 12.58
CA GLY A 231 -12.87 6.76 13.77
C GLY A 231 -11.47 6.17 13.51
N LEU A 232 -11.20 5.66 12.33
CA LEU A 232 -9.85 5.21 11.94
C LEU A 232 -9.01 6.28 11.22
N SER A 233 -9.63 7.43 10.89
CA SER A 233 -9.00 8.56 10.21
C SER A 233 -9.72 9.86 10.57
N GLU A 234 -8.98 10.96 10.62
CA GLU A 234 -9.54 12.31 10.85
C GLU A 234 -9.78 13.08 9.54
N ASP A 235 -9.25 12.62 8.42
CA ASP A 235 -9.33 13.29 7.12
C ASP A 235 -9.84 12.40 5.97
N GLY A 236 -10.22 11.15 6.30
CA GLY A 236 -10.76 10.19 5.35
C GLY A 236 -9.72 9.46 4.50
N LEU A 237 -8.42 9.71 4.71
CA LEU A 237 -7.30 9.10 3.99
C LEU A 237 -6.23 8.54 4.92
N HIS A 238 -5.70 9.37 5.83
CA HIS A 238 -4.60 9.00 6.69
C HIS A 238 -5.09 8.32 7.97
N PRO A 239 -4.56 7.14 8.33
CA PRO A 239 -4.91 6.49 9.59
C PRO A 239 -4.50 7.35 10.79
N ASN A 240 -5.39 7.43 11.77
CA ASN A 240 -5.06 7.94 13.10
C ASN A 240 -4.51 6.80 13.99
N ALA A 241 -4.29 7.08 15.29
CA ALA A 241 -3.77 6.07 16.22
C ALA A 241 -4.62 4.78 16.27
N ALA A 242 -5.96 4.89 16.18
CA ALA A 242 -6.85 3.74 16.12
C ALA A 242 -6.70 2.97 14.80
N GLY A 243 -6.52 3.68 13.68
CA GLY A 243 -6.25 3.07 12.37
C GLY A 243 -4.94 2.29 12.38
N PHE A 244 -3.84 2.88 12.88
CA PHE A 244 -2.58 2.17 13.01
C PHE A 244 -2.64 0.99 13.98
N ALA A 245 -3.45 1.06 15.04
CA ALA A 245 -3.67 -0.06 15.94
C ALA A 245 -4.36 -1.26 15.25
N VAL A 246 -5.19 -1.02 14.22
CA VAL A 246 -5.74 -2.09 13.36
C VAL A 246 -4.68 -2.64 12.41
N MET A 247 -3.84 -1.77 11.82
CA MET A 247 -2.84 -2.14 10.82
C MET A 247 -1.67 -2.93 11.41
N ALA A 248 -1.20 -2.56 12.61
CA ALA A 248 0.04 -3.10 13.17
C ALA A 248 0.06 -4.64 13.33
N PRO A 249 -0.95 -5.30 13.92
CA PRO A 249 -0.96 -6.76 14.04
C PRO A 249 -1.00 -7.46 12.67
N LEU A 250 -1.65 -6.88 11.68
CA LEU A 250 -1.70 -7.43 10.32
C LEU A 250 -0.32 -7.35 9.65
N ALA A 251 0.36 -6.20 9.79
CA ALA A 251 1.72 -6.04 9.29
C ALA A 251 2.68 -7.03 9.95
N GLN A 252 2.60 -7.18 11.28
CA GLN A 252 3.44 -8.11 12.01
C GLN A 252 3.26 -9.55 11.51
N ALA A 253 2.01 -9.99 11.35
CA ALA A 253 1.71 -11.33 10.84
C ALA A 253 2.22 -11.55 9.41
N ALA A 254 2.10 -10.52 8.55
CA ALA A 254 2.60 -10.58 7.17
C ALA A 254 4.14 -10.63 7.12
N ILE A 255 4.83 -9.88 7.97
CA ILE A 255 6.30 -9.92 8.10
C ILE A 255 6.75 -11.30 8.56
N GLU A 256 6.12 -11.87 9.59
CA GLU A 256 6.44 -13.19 10.10
C GLU A 256 6.23 -14.27 9.03
N LYS A 257 5.12 -14.17 8.27
CA LYS A 257 4.86 -15.06 7.12
C LYS A 257 5.96 -14.93 6.06
N ALA A 258 6.38 -13.71 5.74
CA ALA A 258 7.46 -13.48 4.77
C ALA A 258 8.78 -14.07 5.27
N LEU A 259 9.12 -13.88 6.54
CA LEU A 259 10.36 -14.42 7.14
C LEU A 259 10.38 -15.95 7.21
N ALA A 260 9.23 -16.60 7.42
CA ALA A 260 9.10 -18.05 7.44
C ALA A 260 9.14 -18.69 6.05
N GLY A 261 8.89 -17.91 4.99
CA GLY A 261 8.94 -18.37 3.61
C GLY A 261 10.36 -18.64 3.10
N PRO A 262 10.50 -19.28 1.92
CA PRO A 262 11.80 -19.47 1.29
C PRO A 262 12.48 -18.12 1.05
N ALA A 263 13.82 -18.12 1.01
CA ALA A 263 14.55 -16.92 0.58
C ALA A 263 14.10 -16.52 -0.82
N ALA A 264 14.02 -15.21 -1.08
CA ALA A 264 13.76 -14.72 -2.43
C ALA A 264 14.88 -15.23 -3.36
N GLN A 265 14.51 -16.00 -4.39
CA GLN A 265 15.44 -16.55 -5.40
C GLN A 265 15.38 -15.71 -6.66
#